data_67c38cd78c4321269b33e44b68bb06f5
#
_entry.id   67c38cd78c4321269b33e44b68bb06f5
#
_cell.length_a   1.000
_cell.length_b   1.000
_cell.length_c   1.000
_cell.angle_alpha   90.00
_cell.angle_beta   90.00
_cell.angle_gamma   90.00
#
_symmetry.space_group_name_H-M   'P 1'
#
loop_
_entity.id
_entity.type
_entity.pdbx_description
1 polymer ?
#
loop_
_entity_poly.entity_id
_entity_poly.type
_entity_poly.pdbx_seq_one_letter_code
_entity_poly.pdbx_strand_id
1 'polypeptide(L)'
;MKQYFIILLFASTIFAGGKVPFTIDIRPRVIDDAKILVNVEVTNHIGRPVDYLEGFITEFSFDRVMKSEKRMVLIYNYEPALQTGFSTAKTISYDLNSEKPSIFEFSISKVKFAGENRVFAWHPKSGFIRID
;
A
#
# COMPACT_ATOMS: atom_id res chain seq x y z
N MET A 1 -31.78 -16.01 -1.33
CA MET A 1 -31.39 -14.74 -0.90
C MET A 1 -30.22 -14.75 0.03
N LYS A 2 -30.30 -15.38 1.14
CA LYS A 2 -29.20 -15.46 2.05
C LYS A 2 -28.04 -16.26 1.49
N GLN A 3 -28.31 -17.08 0.51
CA GLN A 3 -27.30 -17.95 -0.05
C GLN A 3 -26.17 -17.20 -0.70
N TYR A 4 -26.50 -16.20 -1.47
CA TYR A 4 -25.43 -15.48 -2.14
C TYR A 4 -24.60 -14.69 -1.16
N PHE A 5 -25.20 -14.39 -0.05
CA PHE A 5 -24.44 -13.76 1.01
C PHE A 5 -23.35 -14.68 1.50
N ILE A 6 -23.67 -15.95 1.60
CA ILE A 6 -22.68 -16.95 1.98
C ILE A 6 -21.57 -17.05 0.94
N ILE A 7 -21.93 -16.85 -0.31
CA ILE A 7 -20.97 -16.88 -1.37
C ILE A 7 -19.91 -15.83 -1.21
N LEU A 8 -20.27 -14.66 -0.71
CA LEU A 8 -19.30 -13.63 -0.46
C LEU A 8 -18.26 -14.05 0.56
N LEU A 9 -18.72 -14.68 1.63
CA LEU A 9 -17.80 -15.20 2.61
C LEU A 9 -16.89 -16.23 2.01
N PHE A 10 -17.43 -17.01 1.16
CA PHE A 10 -16.68 -18.05 0.52
C PHE A 10 -15.58 -17.48 -0.34
N ALA A 11 -15.87 -16.40 -1.04
CA ALA A 11 -14.85 -15.74 -1.82
C ALA A 11 -13.70 -15.27 -0.94
N SER A 12 -14.01 -14.82 0.25
CA SER A 12 -12.95 -14.44 1.19
C SER A 12 -12.11 -15.63 1.60
N THR A 13 -12.73 -16.76 1.81
CA THR A 13 -11.99 -17.92 2.23
C THR A 13 -11.08 -18.46 1.15
N ILE A 14 -11.29 -18.13 -0.07
CA ILE A 14 -10.37 -18.53 -1.11
C ILE A 14 -8.98 -18.01 -0.83
N PHE A 15 -8.89 -16.87 -0.19
CA PHE A 15 -7.61 -16.31 0.17
C PHE A 15 -7.08 -16.85 1.48
N ALA A 16 -7.84 -17.66 2.15
CA ALA A 16 -7.45 -18.12 3.47
C ALA A 16 -6.17 -18.95 3.41
N GLY A 17 -6.00 -19.72 2.36
CA GLY A 17 -4.80 -20.49 2.21
C GLY A 17 -3.59 -19.61 2.00
N GLY A 18 -3.80 -18.46 1.37
CA GLY A 18 -2.73 -17.52 1.15
C GLY A 18 -3.10 -16.20 1.77
N LYS A 19 -2.40 -15.81 2.81
CA LYS A 19 -2.64 -14.51 3.40
C LYS A 19 -2.22 -13.43 2.44
N VAL A 20 -2.90 -12.30 2.52
CA VAL A 20 -2.48 -11.11 1.79
C VAL A 20 -1.12 -10.72 2.34
N PRO A 21 -0.08 -10.59 1.49
CA PRO A 21 1.28 -10.30 1.98
C PRO A 21 1.38 -8.95 2.66
N PHE A 22 0.67 -7.98 2.15
CA PHE A 22 0.68 -6.63 2.71
C PHE A 22 -0.74 -6.12 2.81
N THR A 23 -1.04 -5.40 3.89
CA THR A 23 -2.24 -4.58 3.94
C THR A 23 -1.82 -3.13 3.86
N ILE A 24 -2.53 -2.36 3.06
CA ILE A 24 -2.23 -0.96 2.80
C ILE A 24 -3.42 -0.15 3.29
N ASP A 25 -3.13 0.82 4.15
CA ASP A 25 -4.15 1.69 4.71
C ASP A 25 -3.78 3.13 4.37
N ILE A 26 -4.67 3.83 3.70
CA ILE A 26 -4.45 5.21 3.29
C ILE A 26 -5.44 6.08 4.03
N ARG A 27 -4.91 7.05 4.79
CA ARG A 27 -5.74 7.92 5.62
C ARG A 27 -5.47 9.38 5.29
N PRO A 28 -6.32 9.98 4.45
CA PRO A 28 -6.24 11.42 4.22
C PRO A 28 -6.78 12.18 5.42
N ARG A 29 -6.15 13.30 5.76
CA ARG A 29 -6.60 14.15 6.84
C ARG A 29 -6.39 15.60 6.48
N VAL A 30 -7.45 16.37 6.52
CA VAL A 30 -7.38 17.81 6.28
C VAL A 30 -6.74 18.49 7.48
N ILE A 31 -5.69 19.27 7.25
CA ILE A 31 -5.00 19.95 8.35
C ILE A 31 -5.29 21.44 8.39
N ASP A 32 -5.65 22.04 7.25
CA ASP A 32 -6.10 23.42 7.18
C ASP A 32 -6.88 23.61 5.88
N ASP A 33 -7.22 24.85 5.54
CA ASP A 33 -8.06 25.12 4.38
C ASP A 33 -7.39 24.79 3.05
N ALA A 34 -6.09 24.61 3.03
CA ALA A 34 -5.33 24.47 1.80
C ALA A 34 -4.60 23.14 1.67
N LYS A 35 -4.49 22.36 2.74
CA LYS A 35 -3.62 21.19 2.75
C LYS A 35 -4.33 19.96 3.27
N ILE A 36 -3.97 18.82 2.68
CA ILE A 36 -4.39 17.52 3.17
C ILE A 36 -3.13 16.67 3.37
N LEU A 37 -3.05 16.02 4.52
CA LEU A 37 -2.00 15.05 4.79
C LEU A 37 -2.53 13.66 4.47
N VAL A 38 -1.74 12.90 3.72
CA VAL A 38 -2.11 11.53 3.38
C VAL A 38 -1.11 10.62 4.05
N ASN A 39 -1.59 9.81 4.99
CA ASN A 39 -0.77 8.84 5.69
C ASN A 39 -0.93 7.49 5.01
N VAL A 40 0.19 6.91 4.59
CA VAL A 40 0.22 5.58 3.98
C VAL A 40 0.85 4.64 4.97
N GLU A 41 0.11 3.63 5.39
CA GLU A 41 0.59 2.62 6.33
C GLU A 41 0.56 1.26 5.64
N VAL A 42 1.68 0.54 5.73
CA VAL A 42 1.79 -0.79 5.16
C VAL A 42 2.15 -1.75 6.28
N THR A 43 1.40 -2.85 6.39
CA THR A 43 1.65 -3.89 7.37
C THR A 43 2.21 -5.12 6.65
N ASN A 44 3.28 -5.67 7.20
CA ASN A 44 3.91 -6.87 6.66
C ASN A 44 3.27 -8.11 7.27
N HIS A 45 2.63 -8.93 6.42
CA HIS A 45 2.03 -10.19 6.85
C HIS A 45 2.83 -11.40 6.36
N ILE A 46 3.97 -11.16 5.71
CA ILE A 46 4.83 -12.24 5.22
C ILE A 46 5.62 -12.80 6.39
N GLY A 47 5.95 -14.08 6.35
CA GLY A 47 6.75 -14.70 7.38
C GLY A 47 8.24 -14.34 7.32
N ARG A 48 8.59 -13.23 6.69
CA ARG A 48 9.98 -12.80 6.49
C ARG A 48 10.05 -11.28 6.69
N PRO A 49 11.13 -10.80 7.32
CA PRO A 49 11.32 -9.35 7.46
C PRO A 49 11.57 -8.70 6.10
N VAL A 50 11.06 -7.49 5.95
CA VAL A 50 11.22 -6.69 4.74
C VAL A 50 12.29 -5.64 5.00
N ASP A 51 13.32 -5.63 4.16
CA ASP A 51 14.50 -4.77 4.31
C ASP A 51 14.39 -3.48 3.50
N TYR A 52 13.61 -3.51 2.42
CA TYR A 52 13.38 -2.34 1.59
C TYR A 52 11.97 -2.39 1.04
N LEU A 53 11.27 -1.29 1.11
CA LEU A 53 9.90 -1.21 0.64
C LEU A 53 9.66 0.14 -0.01
N GLU A 54 9.29 0.11 -1.26
CA GLU A 54 9.06 1.31 -2.06
C GLU A 54 7.77 1.15 -2.84
N GLY A 55 7.09 2.26 -3.06
CA GLY A 55 5.89 2.26 -3.87
C GLY A 55 5.62 3.62 -4.48
N PHE A 56 4.46 3.74 -5.08
CA PHE A 56 3.99 4.98 -5.67
C PHE A 56 2.65 5.35 -5.07
N ILE A 57 2.55 6.60 -4.63
CA ILE A 57 1.27 7.16 -4.24
C ILE A 57 0.74 7.97 -5.41
N THR A 58 -0.50 7.69 -5.79
CA THR A 58 -1.13 8.33 -6.93
C THR A 58 -2.31 9.16 -6.45
N GLU A 59 -2.36 10.40 -6.91
CA GLU A 59 -3.49 11.26 -6.65
C GLU A 59 -4.37 11.32 -7.90
N PHE A 60 -5.63 10.97 -7.74
CA PHE A 60 -6.62 11.07 -8.79
C PHE A 60 -7.59 12.21 -8.49
N SER A 61 -8.05 12.86 -9.52
CA SER A 61 -9.14 13.80 -9.38
C SER A 61 -10.43 13.07 -9.01
N PHE A 62 -11.44 13.82 -8.64
CA PHE A 62 -12.73 13.27 -8.29
C PHE A 62 -13.31 12.37 -9.40
N ASP A 63 -13.07 12.73 -10.65
CA ASP A 63 -13.54 11.96 -11.81
C ASP A 63 -12.49 10.94 -12.29
N ARG A 64 -11.53 10.60 -11.43
CA ARG A 64 -10.57 9.52 -11.61
C ARG A 64 -9.54 9.76 -12.70
N VAL A 65 -9.20 11.00 -12.94
CA VAL A 65 -8.09 11.35 -13.82
C VAL A 65 -6.85 11.52 -12.96
N MET A 66 -5.74 10.91 -13.35
CA MET A 66 -4.50 10.99 -12.58
C MET A 66 -3.99 12.42 -12.58
N LYS A 67 -3.74 12.94 -11.39
CA LYS A 67 -3.18 14.27 -11.21
C LYS A 67 -1.68 14.23 -10.94
N SER A 68 -1.25 13.24 -10.17
CA SER A 68 0.17 13.11 -9.86
C SER A 68 0.46 11.67 -9.42
N GLU A 69 1.73 11.31 -9.56
CA GLU A 69 2.24 10.04 -9.04
C GLU A 69 3.61 10.32 -8.45
N LYS A 70 3.81 9.93 -7.19
CA LYS A 70 5.04 10.19 -6.49
C LYS A 70 5.59 8.92 -5.89
N ARG A 71 6.90 8.74 -6.03
CA ARG A 71 7.61 7.62 -5.42
C ARG A 71 7.70 7.84 -3.92
N MET A 72 7.50 6.78 -3.17
CA MET A 72 7.55 6.84 -1.70
C MET A 72 8.28 5.61 -1.19
N VAL A 73 9.35 5.82 -0.43
CA VAL A 73 10.08 4.74 0.20
C VAL A 73 9.63 4.63 1.65
N LEU A 74 9.08 3.48 2.01
CA LEU A 74 8.56 3.26 3.35
C LEU A 74 9.61 2.66 4.28
N ILE A 75 10.48 1.81 3.76
CA ILE A 75 11.60 1.25 4.51
C ILE A 75 12.84 1.36 3.65
N TYR A 76 13.85 2.06 4.16
CA TYR A 76 15.18 2.10 3.53
C TYR A 76 16.03 0.96 4.05
N ASN A 77 16.97 0.51 3.25
CA ASN A 77 17.80 -0.65 3.60
C ASN A 77 18.76 -0.38 4.77
N TYR A 78 18.91 0.86 5.17
CA TYR A 78 19.72 1.19 6.36
C TYR A 78 18.87 1.31 7.62
N GLU A 79 17.58 1.12 7.52
CA GLU A 79 16.65 1.11 8.65
C GLU A 79 16.44 -0.32 9.15
N PRO A 80 15.96 -0.49 10.38
CA PRO A 80 15.60 -1.83 10.84
C PRO A 80 14.54 -2.46 9.92
N ALA A 81 14.70 -3.74 9.63
CA ALA A 81 13.78 -4.46 8.77
C ALA A 81 12.38 -4.49 9.39
N LEU A 82 11.37 -4.44 8.53
CA LEU A 82 9.98 -4.49 8.97
C LEU A 82 9.61 -5.95 9.23
N GLN A 83 9.42 -6.27 10.50
CA GLN A 83 9.11 -7.62 10.93
C GLN A 83 7.67 -8.01 10.61
N THR A 84 7.41 -9.30 10.57
CA THR A 84 6.07 -9.83 10.34
C THR A 84 5.12 -9.31 11.41
N GLY A 85 3.97 -8.83 10.97
CA GLY A 85 2.94 -8.29 11.85
C GLY A 85 3.13 -6.83 12.21
N PHE A 86 4.24 -6.23 11.79
CA PHE A 86 4.53 -4.84 12.10
C PHE A 86 4.18 -3.96 10.91
N SER A 87 3.97 -2.68 11.20
CA SER A 87 3.59 -1.67 10.20
C SER A 87 4.62 -0.58 10.11
N THR A 88 4.69 0.03 8.96
CA THR A 88 5.45 1.25 8.73
C THR A 88 4.53 2.27 8.05
N ALA A 89 4.78 3.55 8.29
CA ALA A 89 3.94 4.59 7.73
C ALA A 89 4.77 5.80 7.32
N LYS A 90 4.32 6.45 6.28
CA LYS A 90 4.86 7.74 5.83
C LYS A 90 3.71 8.66 5.51
N THR A 91 3.94 9.94 5.65
CA THR A 91 2.93 10.96 5.39
C THR A 91 3.44 11.90 4.31
N ILE A 92 2.55 12.28 3.42
CA ILE A 92 2.86 13.22 2.36
C ILE A 92 1.72 14.25 2.29
N SER A 93 2.04 15.49 1.96
CA SER A 93 1.03 16.54 1.90
C SER A 93 0.69 16.87 0.46
N TYR A 94 -0.57 17.22 0.26
CA TYR A 94 -1.09 17.66 -1.03
C TYR A 94 -1.94 18.89 -0.84
N ASP A 95 -2.14 19.61 -1.92
CA ASP A 95 -3.08 20.73 -1.92
C ASP A 95 -4.49 20.19 -1.85
N LEU A 96 -5.31 20.84 -1.05
CA LEU A 96 -6.69 20.44 -0.86
C LEU A 96 -7.59 21.18 -1.84
N ASN A 97 -8.42 20.44 -2.57
CA ASN A 97 -9.53 20.99 -3.31
C ASN A 97 -10.79 20.60 -2.56
N SER A 98 -11.35 21.56 -1.82
CA SER A 98 -12.48 21.26 -0.93
C SER A 98 -13.78 21.00 -1.68
N GLU A 99 -13.89 21.44 -2.94
CA GLU A 99 -15.10 21.19 -3.70
C GLU A 99 -15.16 19.79 -4.27
N LYS A 100 -14.00 19.30 -4.73
CA LYS A 100 -13.91 17.98 -5.33
C LYS A 100 -12.66 17.28 -4.78
N PRO A 101 -12.79 16.60 -3.66
CA PRO A 101 -11.63 16.01 -3.02
C PRO A 101 -11.00 14.93 -3.89
N SER A 102 -9.68 14.85 -3.81
CA SER A 102 -8.90 13.87 -4.55
C SER A 102 -9.05 12.47 -3.94
N ILE A 103 -8.80 11.48 -4.76
CA ILE A 103 -8.75 10.08 -4.36
C ILE A 103 -7.29 9.67 -4.39
N PHE A 104 -6.85 8.93 -3.36
CA PHE A 104 -5.46 8.51 -3.25
C PHE A 104 -5.36 6.99 -3.26
N GLU A 105 -4.36 6.47 -3.98
CA GLU A 105 -4.06 5.04 -4.02
C GLU A 105 -2.57 4.85 -3.88
N PHE A 106 -2.18 3.73 -3.29
CA PHE A 106 -0.78 3.39 -3.13
C PHE A 106 -0.54 1.99 -3.68
N SER A 107 0.52 1.85 -4.48
CA SER A 107 0.92 0.55 -5.00
C SER A 107 2.37 0.30 -4.67
N ILE A 108 2.68 -0.92 -4.26
CA ILE A 108 4.05 -1.34 -3.95
C ILE A 108 4.76 -1.67 -5.24
N SER A 109 5.95 -1.10 -5.43
CA SER A 109 6.73 -1.33 -6.65
C SER A 109 7.97 -2.17 -6.41
N LYS A 110 8.63 -2.02 -5.26
CA LYS A 110 9.86 -2.76 -4.97
C LYS A 110 9.86 -3.27 -3.55
N VAL A 111 10.23 -4.53 -3.40
CA VAL A 111 10.37 -5.18 -2.09
C VAL A 111 11.66 -5.96 -2.08
N LYS A 112 12.42 -5.82 -1.00
CA LYS A 112 13.61 -6.63 -0.76
C LYS A 112 13.50 -7.22 0.63
N PHE A 113 13.75 -8.53 0.74
CA PHE A 113 13.69 -9.20 2.02
C PHE A 113 15.05 -9.18 2.70
N ALA A 114 15.05 -9.14 4.01
CA ALA A 114 16.29 -9.15 4.78
C ALA A 114 17.08 -10.40 4.48
N GLY A 115 18.39 -10.24 4.27
CA GLY A 115 19.27 -11.35 3.97
C GLY A 115 19.28 -11.79 2.52
N GLU A 116 18.56 -11.12 1.65
CA GLU A 116 18.55 -11.43 0.22
C GLU A 116 18.98 -10.23 -0.59
N ASN A 117 19.52 -10.51 -1.78
CA ASN A 117 19.87 -9.46 -2.73
C ASN A 117 18.84 -9.29 -3.84
N ARG A 118 17.92 -10.24 -3.93
CA ARG A 118 16.89 -10.19 -4.98
C ARG A 118 15.87 -9.10 -4.69
N VAL A 119 15.45 -8.42 -5.74
CA VAL A 119 14.44 -7.38 -5.65
C VAL A 119 13.19 -7.85 -6.36
N PHE A 120 12.06 -7.64 -5.73
CA PHE A 120 10.77 -8.07 -6.26
C PHE A 120 9.85 -6.88 -6.44
N ALA A 121 9.02 -6.94 -7.48
CA ALA A 121 7.81 -6.14 -7.55
C ALA A 121 6.68 -6.97 -6.95
N TRP A 122 5.68 -6.31 -6.41
CA TRP A 122 4.52 -7.01 -5.91
C TRP A 122 3.26 -6.45 -6.54
N HIS A 123 2.39 -7.35 -6.96
CA HIS A 123 1.12 -6.99 -7.55
C HIS A 123 0.03 -7.84 -6.91
N PRO A 124 -1.12 -7.26 -6.55
CA PRO A 124 -2.15 -8.00 -5.84
C PRO A 124 -2.62 -9.27 -6.55
N LYS A 125 -2.60 -9.29 -7.88
CA LYS A 125 -3.05 -10.46 -8.63
C LYS A 125 -1.90 -11.40 -8.99
N SER A 126 -0.75 -10.86 -9.33
CA SER A 126 0.37 -11.66 -9.83
C SER A 126 1.34 -12.10 -8.76
N GLY A 127 1.23 -11.52 -7.56
CA GLY A 127 2.14 -11.82 -6.47
C GLY A 127 3.50 -11.17 -6.66
N PHE A 128 4.53 -11.84 -6.17
CA PHE A 128 5.90 -11.32 -6.26
C PHE A 128 6.53 -11.68 -7.60
N ILE A 129 7.11 -10.68 -8.24
CA ILE A 129 7.78 -10.86 -9.53
C ILE A 129 9.20 -10.33 -9.37
N ARG A 130 10.19 -11.18 -9.62
CA ARG A 130 11.58 -10.76 -9.53
C ARG A 130 11.92 -9.80 -10.65
N ILE A 131 12.56 -8.70 -10.32
CA ILE A 131 12.82 -7.63 -11.29
C ILE A 131 14.30 -7.26 -11.42
N ASP A 132 15.20 -7.89 -10.68
CA ASP A 132 16.64 -7.64 -10.81
C ASP A 132 17.36 -8.72 -11.61
#